data_b0d69dbf5c43babefe027cc7076de92e
#
_entry.id   b0d69dbf5c43babefe027cc7076de92e
#
_cell.length_a   1.000
_cell.length_b   1.000
_cell.length_c   1.000
_cell.angle_alpha   90.00
_cell.angle_beta   90.00
_cell.angle_gamma   90.00
#
_symmetry.space_group_name_H-M   'P 1'
#
loop_
_entity.id
_entity.type
_entity.pdbx_description
1 polymer ?
#
loop_
_entity_poly.entity_id
_entity_poly.type
_entity_poly.pdbx_seq_one_letter_code
_entity_poly.pdbx_strand_id
1 'polypeptide(L)'
;MAHGSWLLALGSWLVARGSWLVARGSWLVARGSWHHKFVNPWRFSWYLAATTIVCMPACRRPPTEARSTLSTLTNDFQQSIGHPVPDWSARPRPERIVLEGRYCRLEPLDAERHAADLYAAYAQAPDGSDWTYLAHGPYTDESSYRDYARGAQASADPLHYTVIDRATGRAVGTLALMRIDPANGVIEVGSVTFSPLLKRTPVSTEAQFLLMKYAFDTLGYRRYEWKCDDLNVPSRKAAARLGFRYEGTFRQAIIYRGRNRDTAWFSIIDGEWPDVRAAFDAWLAPENFDAQGKQRQSLTAIRHAQARARDAAGRAHDATRVTVRPLVAADEAAWRPLWQGYQKFYDTALSDAVFATTWARLMDPAEPMFVLGAFDASGALVGIVHSIYHRSCWTEGPYCYLQDLYTAPDARGQGAGGALIEAVYDHAREAGASRVYWLTHETNTTARALYDKLANNAGFIQYRHDVTK
;
A
#
# COMPACT_ATOMS: atom_id res chain seq x y z
N MET A 1 -49.26 -20.34 53.82
CA MET A 1 -48.94 -21.75 54.13
C MET A 1 -47.68 -22.13 53.41
N ALA A 2 -46.71 -22.60 54.22
CA ALA A 2 -45.52 -23.37 53.94
C ALA A 2 -44.46 -22.72 53.01
N HIS A 3 -43.39 -22.16 53.51
CA HIS A 3 -42.13 -22.71 54.08
C HIS A 3 -41.34 -23.58 53.16
N GLY A 4 -40.12 -23.13 52.88
CA GLY A 4 -39.06 -23.90 52.24
C GLY A 4 -37.73 -23.12 52.16
N SER A 5 -37.08 -22.95 53.31
CA SER A 5 -35.70 -22.47 53.43
C SER A 5 -34.73 -23.51 52.91
N TRP A 6 -33.65 -23.08 52.19
CA TRP A 6 -32.40 -23.85 52.13
C TRP A 6 -31.19 -22.97 52.40
N LEU A 7 -30.41 -23.48 53.33
CA LEU A 7 -29.26 -22.88 54.00
C LEU A 7 -28.02 -22.74 53.07
N LEU A 8 -27.26 -21.72 53.42
CA LEU A 8 -25.83 -21.48 53.21
C LEU A 8 -24.93 -22.71 53.32
N ALA A 9 -23.99 -22.84 52.38
CA ALA A 9 -22.71 -23.54 52.58
C ALA A 9 -21.56 -22.60 52.33
N LEU A 10 -20.93 -22.12 53.39
CA LEU A 10 -19.65 -21.47 53.46
C LEU A 10 -18.55 -22.47 53.14
N GLY A 11 -17.72 -22.19 52.11
CA GLY A 11 -16.48 -22.85 51.85
C GLY A 11 -15.33 -21.85 51.82
N SER A 12 -14.67 -21.77 52.99
CA SER A 12 -13.43 -21.00 53.18
C SER A 12 -12.29 -21.62 52.40
N TRP A 13 -11.63 -20.84 51.54
CA TRP A 13 -10.29 -21.19 51.02
C TRP A 13 -9.26 -20.17 51.50
N LEU A 14 -8.27 -20.73 52.18
CA LEU A 14 -7.11 -20.04 52.75
C LEU A 14 -6.31 -19.29 51.68
N VAL A 15 -5.97 -18.05 52.04
CA VAL A 15 -4.96 -17.24 51.36
C VAL A 15 -3.59 -17.73 51.81
N ALA A 16 -2.85 -18.42 50.92
CA ALA A 16 -1.44 -18.67 51.10
C ALA A 16 -0.64 -17.52 50.54
N ARG A 17 0.00 -16.76 51.42
CA ARG A 17 0.99 -15.74 51.06
C ARG A 17 2.28 -16.49 50.64
N GLY A 18 2.62 -16.42 49.36
CA GLY A 18 3.92 -16.77 48.82
C GLY A 18 4.75 -15.51 48.52
N SER A 19 5.68 -15.20 49.40
CA SER A 19 6.68 -14.17 49.23
C SER A 19 7.70 -14.64 48.18
N TRP A 20 7.86 -13.91 47.07
CA TRP A 20 8.96 -14.10 46.15
C TRP A 20 10.01 -13.03 46.38
N LEU A 21 11.18 -13.51 46.84
CA LEU A 21 12.41 -12.71 46.97
C LEU A 21 12.86 -12.22 45.56
N VAL A 22 13.06 -10.96 45.43
CA VAL A 22 13.76 -10.34 44.29
C VAL A 22 15.27 -10.52 44.52
N ALA A 23 15.88 -11.41 43.77
CA ALA A 23 17.34 -11.51 43.71
C ALA A 23 17.86 -10.45 42.74
N ARG A 24 18.55 -9.44 43.29
CA ARG A 24 19.33 -8.47 42.52
C ARG A 24 20.59 -9.18 42.03
N GLY A 25 20.67 -9.45 40.73
CA GLY A 25 21.91 -9.87 40.08
C GLY A 25 22.69 -8.63 39.61
N SER A 26 23.73 -8.29 40.35
CA SER A 26 24.69 -7.27 39.95
C SER A 26 25.61 -7.85 38.87
N TRP A 27 25.67 -7.26 37.69
CA TRP A 27 26.70 -7.57 36.71
C TRP A 27 27.87 -6.62 36.89
N LEU A 28 28.99 -7.16 37.34
CA LEU A 28 30.31 -6.49 37.34
C LEU A 28 30.75 -6.29 35.87
N VAL A 29 30.96 -5.06 35.47
CA VAL A 29 31.70 -4.74 34.25
C VAL A 29 33.18 -4.82 34.55
N ALA A 30 33.85 -5.84 34.05
CA ALA A 30 35.29 -5.95 34.07
C ALA A 30 35.87 -5.03 32.98
N ARG A 31 36.56 -3.97 33.42
CA ARG A 31 37.43 -3.16 32.56
C ARG A 31 38.69 -3.96 32.24
N GLY A 32 38.84 -4.35 30.99
CA GLY A 32 40.11 -4.81 30.44
C GLY A 32 40.71 -3.73 29.58
N SER A 33 41.74 -3.08 30.13
CA SER A 33 42.63 -2.14 29.42
C SER A 33 43.65 -2.93 28.60
N TRP A 34 43.69 -2.70 27.31
CA TRP A 34 44.83 -3.06 26.47
C TRP A 34 45.41 -1.79 25.85
N HIS A 35 46.58 -1.39 26.38
CA HIS A 35 47.47 -0.47 25.70
C HIS A 35 48.29 -1.26 24.67
N HIS A 36 48.29 -0.82 23.44
CA HIS A 36 49.47 -0.94 22.61
C HIS A 36 49.67 0.32 21.74
N LYS A 37 50.86 0.80 21.84
CA LYS A 37 51.47 2.00 21.29
C LYS A 37 51.90 1.80 19.83
N PHE A 38 52.09 2.97 19.19
CA PHE A 38 53.03 3.28 18.09
C PHE A 38 52.55 2.85 16.68
N VAL A 39 52.71 3.64 15.62
CA VAL A 39 53.65 4.75 15.28
C VAL A 39 53.04 5.51 14.10
N ASN A 40 53.06 6.85 14.15
CA ASN A 40 53.04 7.69 12.94
C ASN A 40 54.52 7.85 12.53
N PRO A 41 54.95 8.05 11.32
CA PRO A 41 54.82 9.30 10.59
C PRO A 41 54.79 9.16 9.04
N TRP A 42 54.40 10.18 8.34
CA TRP A 42 55.17 10.92 7.35
C TRP A 42 54.34 12.04 6.70
N ARG A 43 54.95 13.19 6.68
CA ARG A 43 54.63 14.51 6.12
C ARG A 43 54.82 14.55 4.60
N PHE A 44 54.34 15.72 4.07
CA PHE A 44 54.63 16.41 2.78
C PHE A 44 53.72 16.02 1.62
N SER A 45 53.18 16.93 0.81
CA SER A 45 53.66 18.24 0.36
C SER A 45 52.53 19.00 -0.33
N TRP A 46 52.53 20.29 -0.21
CA TRP A 46 51.74 21.27 -0.96
C TRP A 46 52.22 21.32 -2.41
N TYR A 47 51.29 21.29 -3.39
CA TYR A 47 51.51 21.92 -4.68
C TYR A 47 50.23 22.63 -5.13
N LEU A 48 50.36 23.96 -5.31
CA LEU A 48 49.45 24.81 -6.05
C LEU A 48 49.56 24.48 -7.53
N ALA A 49 48.45 24.33 -8.24
CA ALA A 49 48.38 24.56 -9.69
C ALA A 49 46.98 24.96 -10.14
N ALA A 50 46.91 26.20 -10.54
CA ALA A 50 46.16 26.77 -11.67
C ALA A 50 44.73 26.36 -11.97
N THR A 51 43.87 27.35 -11.83
CA THR A 51 42.54 27.52 -12.36
C THR A 51 42.45 27.22 -13.86
N THR A 52 41.67 26.23 -14.22
CA THR A 52 41.12 26.13 -15.57
C THR A 52 39.63 25.93 -15.46
N ILE A 53 38.87 26.95 -15.87
CA ILE A 53 37.42 26.87 -16.03
C ILE A 53 37.12 25.93 -17.20
N VAL A 54 36.73 24.73 -16.92
CA VAL A 54 36.12 23.81 -17.92
C VAL A 54 34.62 23.91 -17.82
N CYS A 55 34.03 24.42 -18.87
CA CYS A 55 32.60 24.43 -19.13
C CYS A 55 32.05 22.99 -19.02
N MET A 56 31.26 22.70 -17.99
CA MET A 56 30.60 21.39 -17.88
C MET A 56 29.48 21.30 -18.91
N PRO A 57 29.45 20.26 -19.75
CA PRO A 57 28.28 19.97 -20.56
C PRO A 57 27.15 19.52 -19.66
N ALA A 58 25.93 19.95 -20.02
CA ALA A 58 24.67 19.63 -19.36
C ALA A 58 24.61 18.14 -18.97
N CYS A 59 24.38 17.90 -17.69
CA CYS A 59 24.17 16.58 -17.10
C CYS A 59 22.97 15.93 -17.81
N ARG A 60 23.19 15.07 -18.79
CA ARG A 60 22.17 14.17 -19.32
C ARG A 60 21.81 13.23 -18.17
N ARG A 61 20.54 13.25 -17.77
CA ARG A 61 19.97 12.21 -16.90
C ARG A 61 20.26 10.86 -17.55
N PRO A 62 20.76 9.86 -16.80
CA PRO A 62 20.85 8.52 -17.33
C PRO A 62 19.44 8.05 -17.73
N PRO A 63 19.31 7.25 -18.79
CA PRO A 63 18.02 6.68 -19.16
C PRO A 63 17.49 5.89 -17.96
N THR A 64 16.21 6.08 -17.67
CA THR A 64 15.47 5.33 -16.67
C THR A 64 15.65 3.84 -17.00
N GLU A 65 16.48 3.15 -16.25
CA GLU A 65 16.59 1.69 -16.36
C GLU A 65 15.20 1.09 -16.16
N ALA A 66 14.77 0.34 -17.15
CA ALA A 66 13.54 -0.45 -17.10
C ALA A 66 13.54 -1.26 -15.79
N ARG A 67 12.43 -1.20 -15.05
CA ARG A 67 12.21 -2.00 -13.84
C ARG A 67 12.48 -3.47 -14.18
N SER A 68 13.67 -3.92 -13.85
CA SER A 68 14.05 -5.33 -13.82
C SER A 68 13.02 -6.07 -12.94
N THR A 69 12.48 -7.16 -13.44
CA THR A 69 11.77 -8.17 -12.65
C THR A 69 12.64 -8.51 -11.45
N LEU A 70 12.15 -8.17 -10.25
CA LEU A 70 12.87 -8.40 -9.00
C LEU A 70 13.08 -9.91 -8.82
N SER A 71 14.23 -10.41 -9.28
CA SER A 71 14.65 -11.76 -8.92
C SER A 71 14.82 -11.83 -7.41
N THR A 72 14.30 -12.86 -6.78
CA THR A 72 14.49 -13.09 -5.36
C THR A 72 15.99 -13.25 -5.11
N LEU A 73 16.59 -12.35 -4.33
CA LEU A 73 17.96 -12.48 -3.90
C LEU A 73 18.05 -13.52 -2.78
N THR A 74 19.12 -14.31 -2.80
CA THR A 74 19.41 -15.29 -1.74
C THR A 74 20.78 -15.02 -1.11
N ASN A 75 20.91 -15.31 0.18
CA ASN A 75 22.19 -15.31 0.87
C ASN A 75 22.95 -16.65 0.61
N ASP A 76 24.13 -16.79 1.20
CA ASP A 76 24.98 -18.00 1.05
C ASP A 76 24.30 -19.28 1.57
N PHE A 77 23.26 -19.15 2.40
CA PHE A 77 22.47 -20.27 2.94
C PHE A 77 21.22 -20.56 2.10
N GLN A 78 21.08 -20.00 0.88
CA GLN A 78 19.93 -20.15 0.00
C GLN A 78 18.62 -19.59 0.59
N GLN A 79 18.69 -18.68 1.55
CA GLN A 79 17.53 -18.01 2.12
C GLN A 79 17.22 -16.74 1.33
N SER A 80 15.94 -16.52 1.03
CA SER A 80 15.48 -15.29 0.38
C SER A 80 15.75 -14.07 1.28
N ILE A 81 16.38 -13.06 0.72
CA ILE A 81 16.70 -11.80 1.41
C ILE A 81 16.12 -10.61 0.66
N GLY A 82 15.97 -9.50 1.37
CA GLY A 82 15.53 -8.23 0.78
C GLY A 82 16.57 -7.64 -0.17
N HIS A 83 16.10 -6.82 -1.10
CA HIS A 83 17.00 -6.10 -2.00
C HIS A 83 17.87 -5.12 -1.24
N PRO A 84 19.15 -4.98 -1.58
CA PRO A 84 20.02 -3.98 -1.00
C PRO A 84 19.49 -2.58 -1.32
N VAL A 85 19.73 -1.66 -0.38
CA VAL A 85 19.44 -0.23 -0.57
C VAL A 85 20.79 0.48 -0.52
N PRO A 86 21.55 0.47 -1.62
CA PRO A 86 22.86 1.12 -1.68
C PRO A 86 22.68 2.63 -1.47
N ASP A 87 23.70 3.25 -0.90
CA ASP A 87 23.74 4.70 -0.69
C ASP A 87 22.62 5.25 0.22
N TRP A 88 21.98 4.39 1.00
CA TRP A 88 20.98 4.84 1.97
C TRP A 88 21.64 5.64 3.10
N SER A 89 21.12 6.83 3.33
CA SER A 89 21.48 7.66 4.49
C SER A 89 20.23 8.10 5.23
N ALA A 90 20.37 8.36 6.53
CA ALA A 90 19.27 8.88 7.33
C ALA A 90 18.73 10.20 6.73
N ARG A 91 17.42 10.35 6.70
CA ARG A 91 16.76 11.53 6.16
C ARG A 91 16.68 12.64 7.19
N PRO A 92 16.63 13.92 6.76
CA PRO A 92 16.46 15.03 7.70
C PRO A 92 15.11 14.93 8.42
N ARG A 93 15.07 15.40 9.66
CA ARG A 93 13.78 15.60 10.33
C ARG A 93 13.03 16.77 9.71
N PRO A 94 11.68 16.74 9.67
CA PRO A 94 10.90 17.86 9.19
C PRO A 94 11.10 19.09 10.08
N GLU A 95 11.19 20.25 9.42
CA GLU A 95 11.34 21.56 10.05
C GLU A 95 9.99 22.27 10.17
N ARG A 96 9.93 23.30 11.03
CA ARG A 96 8.74 24.15 11.19
C ARG A 96 8.69 25.21 10.09
N ILE A 97 8.33 24.79 8.88
CA ILE A 97 8.22 25.66 7.71
C ILE A 97 6.75 25.81 7.27
N VAL A 98 6.47 26.87 6.55
CA VAL A 98 5.18 27.07 5.89
C VAL A 98 5.19 26.31 4.56
N LEU A 99 4.12 25.56 4.28
CA LEU A 99 3.92 24.87 3.01
C LEU A 99 2.79 25.55 2.26
N GLU A 100 3.11 26.10 1.07
CA GLU A 100 2.18 26.88 0.28
C GLU A 100 1.46 26.02 -0.76
N GLY A 101 0.14 26.09 -0.78
CA GLY A 101 -0.74 25.48 -1.75
C GLY A 101 -1.59 26.51 -2.49
N ARG A 102 -2.45 26.04 -3.36
CA ARG A 102 -3.39 26.88 -4.11
C ARG A 102 -4.62 27.26 -3.26
N TYR A 103 -5.19 26.28 -2.58
CA TYR A 103 -6.42 26.40 -1.79
C TYR A 103 -6.13 26.63 -0.31
N CYS A 104 -5.00 26.14 0.17
CA CYS A 104 -4.56 26.33 1.55
C CYS A 104 -3.06 26.62 1.64
N ARG A 105 -2.64 27.02 2.83
CA ARG A 105 -1.27 26.90 3.29
C ARG A 105 -1.26 26.17 4.62
N LEU A 106 -0.21 25.45 4.87
CA LEU A 106 0.04 24.79 6.15
C LEU A 106 1.05 25.62 6.92
N GLU A 107 0.67 26.13 8.07
CA GLU A 107 1.55 26.82 8.99
C GLU A 107 1.88 25.92 10.18
N PRO A 108 3.12 25.94 10.73
CA PRO A 108 3.35 25.33 12.02
C PRO A 108 2.33 25.86 13.03
N LEU A 109 1.77 24.94 13.84
CA LEU A 109 0.75 25.34 14.81
C LEU A 109 1.31 26.41 15.77
N ASP A 110 0.59 27.51 15.89
CA ASP A 110 0.81 28.60 16.83
C ASP A 110 -0.48 28.81 17.63
N ALA A 111 -0.43 28.52 18.93
CA ALA A 111 -1.60 28.54 19.79
C ALA A 111 -2.23 29.93 19.93
N GLU A 112 -1.40 30.98 19.95
CA GLU A 112 -1.93 32.34 20.11
C GLU A 112 -2.61 32.86 18.85
N ARG A 113 -2.06 32.50 17.69
CA ARG A 113 -2.60 32.95 16.40
C ARG A 113 -3.80 32.12 15.92
N HIS A 114 -3.78 30.82 16.23
CA HIS A 114 -4.71 29.89 15.55
C HIS A 114 -5.83 29.34 16.43
N ALA A 115 -5.68 29.36 17.79
CA ALA A 115 -6.62 28.64 18.65
C ALA A 115 -8.06 29.17 18.56
N ALA A 116 -8.24 30.48 18.49
CA ALA A 116 -9.59 31.06 18.40
C ALA A 116 -10.32 30.61 17.13
N ASP A 117 -9.65 30.71 15.97
CA ASP A 117 -10.23 30.27 14.69
C ASP A 117 -10.50 28.77 14.66
N LEU A 118 -9.55 27.95 15.16
CA LEU A 118 -9.70 26.50 15.18
C LEU A 118 -10.85 26.08 16.11
N TYR A 119 -10.93 26.65 17.31
CA TYR A 119 -12.03 26.35 18.21
C TYR A 119 -13.37 26.73 17.59
N ALA A 120 -13.50 27.94 17.03
CA ALA A 120 -14.70 28.39 16.36
C ALA A 120 -15.09 27.49 15.17
N ALA A 121 -14.11 26.97 14.42
CA ALA A 121 -14.34 26.05 13.31
C ALA A 121 -14.81 24.67 13.80
N TYR A 122 -14.24 24.14 14.88
CA TYR A 122 -14.63 22.86 15.47
C TYR A 122 -15.99 22.91 16.16
N ALA A 123 -16.33 24.05 16.78
CA ALA A 123 -17.63 24.28 17.43
C ALA A 123 -18.82 24.27 16.44
N GLN A 124 -18.57 24.31 15.15
CA GLN A 124 -19.62 24.15 14.13
C GLN A 124 -20.06 22.68 13.92
N ALA A 125 -19.37 21.72 14.54
CA ALA A 125 -19.83 20.34 14.53
C ALA A 125 -21.14 20.20 15.35
N PRO A 126 -22.14 19.46 14.85
CA PRO A 126 -23.44 19.34 15.51
C PRO A 126 -23.35 18.61 16.84
N ASP A 127 -22.31 17.80 17.02
CA ASP A 127 -22.06 16.99 18.21
C ASP A 127 -20.57 16.64 18.37
N GLY A 128 -20.26 15.81 19.36
CA GLY A 128 -18.90 15.37 19.65
C GLY A 128 -18.40 14.18 18.82
N SER A 129 -19.14 13.72 17.82
CA SER A 129 -18.82 12.49 17.06
C SER A 129 -17.50 12.55 16.32
N ASP A 130 -17.09 13.75 15.88
CA ASP A 130 -15.80 13.99 15.23
C ASP A 130 -14.58 13.64 16.09
N TRP A 131 -14.77 13.62 17.40
CA TRP A 131 -13.71 13.34 18.39
C TRP A 131 -13.66 11.88 18.84
N THR A 132 -14.59 11.04 18.36
CA THR A 132 -14.73 9.64 18.80
C THR A 132 -13.42 8.83 18.70
N TYR A 133 -12.67 9.03 17.63
CA TYR A 133 -11.44 8.29 17.33
C TYR A 133 -10.16 9.09 17.58
N LEU A 134 -10.28 10.27 18.18
CA LEU A 134 -9.13 11.09 18.60
C LEU A 134 -8.81 10.83 20.06
N ALA A 135 -7.53 10.93 20.42
CA ALA A 135 -7.08 10.74 21.79
C ALA A 135 -7.44 11.93 22.70
N HIS A 136 -7.82 13.06 22.12
CA HIS A 136 -8.13 14.32 22.81
C HIS A 136 -9.49 14.87 22.35
N GLY A 137 -9.97 15.94 23.03
CA GLY A 137 -11.26 16.59 22.74
C GLY A 137 -12.49 15.71 23.08
N PRO A 138 -13.73 16.17 22.83
CA PRO A 138 -14.03 17.57 22.45
C PRO A 138 -13.63 18.55 23.55
N TYR A 139 -13.49 19.84 23.19
CA TYR A 139 -13.17 20.93 24.09
C TYR A 139 -14.42 21.73 24.40
N THR A 140 -14.59 22.13 25.66
CA THR A 140 -15.79 22.85 26.13
C THR A 140 -15.75 24.34 25.83
N ASP A 141 -14.54 24.90 25.71
CA ASP A 141 -14.30 26.32 25.48
C ASP A 141 -12.95 26.55 24.75
N GLU A 142 -12.74 27.77 24.28
CA GLU A 142 -11.52 28.17 23.59
C GLU A 142 -10.28 28.03 24.46
N SER A 143 -10.38 28.35 25.75
CA SER A 143 -9.25 28.29 26.66
C SER A 143 -8.69 26.88 26.77
N SER A 144 -9.56 25.88 26.97
CA SER A 144 -9.18 24.47 27.05
C SER A 144 -8.57 23.97 25.75
N TYR A 145 -9.07 24.44 24.60
CA TYR A 145 -8.45 24.14 23.30
C TYR A 145 -7.06 24.82 23.15
N ARG A 146 -6.94 26.08 23.57
CA ARG A 146 -5.68 26.84 23.51
C ARG A 146 -4.59 26.19 24.36
N ASP A 147 -4.93 25.68 25.54
CA ASP A 147 -3.99 24.95 26.38
C ASP A 147 -3.49 23.66 25.71
N TYR A 148 -4.39 22.91 25.07
CA TYR A 148 -3.99 21.78 24.23
C TYR A 148 -3.07 22.24 23.08
N ALA A 149 -3.44 23.31 22.38
CA ALA A 149 -2.68 23.83 21.24
C ALA A 149 -1.27 24.28 21.64
N ARG A 150 -1.07 24.87 22.83
CA ARG A 150 0.25 25.19 23.38
C ARG A 150 1.13 23.97 23.57
N GLY A 151 0.56 22.88 24.11
CA GLY A 151 1.25 21.61 24.23
C GLY A 151 1.62 21.02 22.88
N ALA A 152 0.70 21.04 21.92
CA ALA A 152 0.89 20.56 20.57
C ALA A 152 1.92 21.41 19.80
N GLN A 153 1.93 22.72 19.97
CA GLN A 153 2.92 23.64 19.40
C GLN A 153 4.35 23.34 19.90
N ALA A 154 4.51 22.99 21.16
CA ALA A 154 5.81 22.68 21.75
C ALA A 154 6.39 21.34 21.29
N SER A 155 5.55 20.44 20.80
CA SER A 155 5.94 19.09 20.38
C SER A 155 6.79 19.10 19.10
N ALA A 156 7.86 18.33 19.07
CA ALA A 156 8.66 18.07 17.88
C ALA A 156 8.23 16.77 17.14
N ASP A 157 7.56 15.88 17.85
CA ASP A 157 6.99 14.65 17.34
C ASP A 157 5.80 14.24 18.22
N PRO A 158 4.56 14.50 17.81
CA PRO A 158 4.07 15.04 16.51
C PRO A 158 4.48 16.50 16.24
N LEU A 159 4.86 16.80 14.98
CA LEU A 159 5.04 18.16 14.49
C LEU A 159 3.71 18.64 13.87
N HIS A 160 3.01 19.51 14.59
CA HIS A 160 1.66 19.96 14.22
C HIS A 160 1.67 21.11 13.22
N TYR A 161 0.77 21.02 12.25
CA TYR A 161 0.45 22.06 11.27
C TYR A 161 -1.01 22.49 11.39
N THR A 162 -1.24 23.77 11.14
CA THR A 162 -2.57 24.37 11.00
C THR A 162 -2.88 24.55 9.52
N VAL A 163 -4.09 24.17 9.12
CA VAL A 163 -4.61 24.39 7.77
C VAL A 163 -5.26 25.78 7.73
N ILE A 164 -4.68 26.69 6.98
CA ILE A 164 -5.22 28.01 6.71
C ILE A 164 -5.91 27.97 5.35
N ASP A 165 -7.22 28.18 5.31
CA ASP A 165 -7.98 28.34 4.08
C ASP A 165 -7.61 29.67 3.40
N ARG A 166 -7.11 29.63 2.19
CA ARG A 166 -6.67 30.84 1.47
C ARG A 166 -7.81 31.78 1.06
N ALA A 167 -9.02 31.26 0.90
CA ALA A 167 -10.17 32.07 0.55
C ALA A 167 -10.64 32.96 1.70
N THR A 168 -10.49 32.47 2.95
CA THR A 168 -10.96 33.18 4.13
C THR A 168 -9.84 33.72 5.01
N GLY A 169 -8.62 33.23 4.83
CA GLY A 169 -7.47 33.52 5.70
C GLY A 169 -7.57 32.88 7.08
N ARG A 170 -8.58 32.04 7.37
CA ARG A 170 -8.84 31.48 8.70
C ARG A 170 -8.29 30.08 8.86
N ALA A 171 -7.95 29.73 10.10
CA ALA A 171 -7.56 28.39 10.49
C ALA A 171 -8.80 27.48 10.60
N VAL A 172 -8.80 26.36 9.84
CA VAL A 172 -9.99 25.49 9.69
C VAL A 172 -9.75 24.02 10.08
N GLY A 173 -8.54 23.67 10.48
CA GLY A 173 -8.19 22.32 10.93
C GLY A 173 -6.71 22.14 11.19
N THR A 174 -6.35 20.98 11.72
CA THR A 174 -4.96 20.61 12.00
C THR A 174 -4.64 19.21 11.52
N LEU A 175 -3.35 18.96 11.27
CA LEU A 175 -2.78 17.64 11.02
C LEU A 175 -1.31 17.68 11.44
N ALA A 176 -0.66 16.52 11.58
CA ALA A 176 0.72 16.47 12.06
C ALA A 176 1.54 15.43 11.31
N LEU A 177 2.86 15.68 11.20
CA LEU A 177 3.86 14.66 10.91
C LEU A 177 4.32 14.05 12.23
N MET A 178 4.30 12.73 12.32
CA MET A 178 4.59 12.05 13.59
C MET A 178 5.28 10.69 13.36
N ARG A 179 5.72 10.07 14.44
CA ARG A 179 6.49 8.82 14.39
C ARG A 179 7.59 8.90 13.36
N ILE A 180 8.38 9.98 13.48
CA ILE A 180 9.39 10.37 12.52
C ILE A 180 10.63 9.50 12.75
N ASP A 181 10.91 8.59 11.82
CA ASP A 181 12.06 7.71 11.80
C ASP A 181 12.99 8.03 10.62
N PRO A 182 13.94 8.95 10.80
CA PRO A 182 14.89 9.33 9.76
C PRO A 182 15.80 8.18 9.31
N ALA A 183 16.17 7.28 10.23
CA ALA A 183 17.10 6.19 9.93
C ALA A 183 16.50 5.21 8.88
N ASN A 184 15.21 4.94 8.98
CA ASN A 184 14.48 4.09 8.04
C ASN A 184 13.74 4.89 6.96
N GLY A 185 13.72 6.22 7.01
CA GLY A 185 13.00 7.09 6.09
C GLY A 185 11.49 6.86 6.15
N VAL A 186 10.94 6.70 7.37
CA VAL A 186 9.52 6.44 7.62
C VAL A 186 8.92 7.63 8.38
N ILE A 187 7.75 8.09 7.97
CA ILE A 187 7.03 9.18 8.62
C ILE A 187 5.51 8.95 8.48
N GLU A 188 4.76 9.34 9.49
CA GLU A 188 3.30 9.17 9.54
C GLU A 188 2.60 10.53 9.51
N VAL A 189 1.47 10.62 8.79
CA VAL A 189 0.49 11.69 9.00
C VAL A 189 -0.54 11.24 10.03
N GLY A 190 -0.72 12.03 11.08
CA GLY A 190 -1.68 11.75 12.13
C GLY A 190 -2.22 13.00 12.79
N SER A 191 -2.91 12.84 13.91
CA SER A 191 -3.59 13.93 14.62
C SER A 191 -4.45 14.80 13.68
N VAL A 192 -5.08 14.16 12.67
CA VAL A 192 -5.89 14.85 11.66
C VAL A 192 -7.20 15.27 12.29
N THR A 193 -7.36 16.56 12.52
CA THR A 193 -8.56 17.16 13.10
C THR A 193 -9.11 18.21 12.14
N PHE A 194 -10.08 17.81 11.33
CA PHE A 194 -10.69 18.64 10.31
C PHE A 194 -12.08 19.08 10.75
N SER A 195 -12.32 20.40 10.76
CA SER A 195 -13.64 20.97 11.08
C SER A 195 -14.67 20.67 10.00
N PRO A 196 -15.96 20.88 10.27
CA PRO A 196 -17.01 20.84 9.23
C PRO A 196 -16.72 21.75 8.02
N LEU A 197 -16.09 22.90 8.24
CA LEU A 197 -15.69 23.83 7.17
C LEU A 197 -14.64 23.24 6.22
N LEU A 198 -13.79 22.35 6.73
CA LEU A 198 -12.68 21.79 5.98
C LEU A 198 -13.04 20.45 5.29
N LYS A 199 -13.91 19.66 5.90
CA LYS A 199 -14.29 18.33 5.39
C LYS A 199 -14.92 18.40 4.00
N ARG A 200 -14.52 17.47 3.12
CA ARG A 200 -15.03 17.33 1.73
C ARG A 200 -14.78 18.53 0.83
N THR A 201 -13.78 19.34 1.13
CA THR A 201 -13.36 20.48 0.31
C THR A 201 -12.06 20.19 -0.44
N PRO A 202 -11.71 20.94 -1.49
CA PRO A 202 -10.37 20.89 -2.09
C PRO A 202 -9.26 21.19 -1.09
N VAL A 203 -9.51 22.10 -0.14
CA VAL A 203 -8.59 22.48 0.95
C VAL A 203 -8.14 21.26 1.75
N SER A 204 -9.09 20.38 2.14
CA SER A 204 -8.75 19.17 2.92
C SER A 204 -7.87 18.19 2.15
N THR A 205 -8.04 18.11 0.84
CA THR A 205 -7.24 17.23 -0.02
C THR A 205 -5.85 17.81 -0.27
N GLU A 206 -5.77 19.13 -0.52
CA GLU A 206 -4.49 19.80 -0.71
C GLU A 206 -3.65 19.82 0.56
N ALA A 207 -4.25 19.97 1.74
CA ALA A 207 -3.54 19.89 3.01
C ALA A 207 -2.78 18.56 3.17
N GLN A 208 -3.41 17.45 2.83
CA GLN A 208 -2.76 16.13 2.82
C GLN A 208 -1.65 16.04 1.76
N PHE A 209 -1.92 16.55 0.56
CA PHE A 209 -0.96 16.56 -0.54
C PHE A 209 0.31 17.35 -0.21
N LEU A 210 0.19 18.50 0.43
CA LEU A 210 1.32 19.33 0.83
C LEU A 210 2.26 18.60 1.80
N LEU A 211 1.72 17.88 2.79
CA LEU A 211 2.56 17.07 3.70
C LEU A 211 3.21 15.88 2.98
N MET A 212 2.48 15.19 2.10
CA MET A 212 3.06 14.11 1.29
C MET A 212 4.20 14.63 0.42
N LYS A 213 3.98 15.75 -0.27
CA LYS A 213 4.99 16.40 -1.12
C LYS A 213 6.22 16.80 -0.31
N TYR A 214 6.02 17.35 0.88
CA TYR A 214 7.13 17.70 1.78
C TYR A 214 7.92 16.45 2.20
N ALA A 215 7.23 15.38 2.60
CA ALA A 215 7.88 14.15 3.03
C ALA A 215 8.68 13.47 1.91
N PHE A 216 8.10 13.34 0.71
CA PHE A 216 8.75 12.62 -0.39
C PHE A 216 9.70 13.50 -1.20
N ASP A 217 9.25 14.68 -1.65
CA ASP A 217 10.01 15.49 -2.60
C ASP A 217 11.13 16.29 -1.92
N THR A 218 10.89 16.79 -0.69
CA THR A 218 11.85 17.65 0.02
C THR A 218 12.72 16.87 0.98
N LEU A 219 12.10 16.01 1.81
CA LEU A 219 12.84 15.27 2.83
C LEU A 219 13.38 13.93 2.32
N GLY A 220 12.87 13.40 1.21
CA GLY A 220 13.32 12.15 0.61
C GLY A 220 12.96 10.90 1.41
N TYR A 221 11.90 10.94 2.19
CA TYR A 221 11.40 9.77 2.91
C TYR A 221 10.94 8.72 1.92
N ARG A 222 11.10 7.43 2.27
CA ARG A 222 10.73 6.32 1.39
C ARG A 222 9.37 5.72 1.70
N ARG A 223 8.77 6.08 2.87
CA ARG A 223 7.51 5.55 3.33
C ARG A 223 6.73 6.61 4.11
N TYR A 224 5.49 6.83 3.70
CA TYR A 224 4.54 7.74 4.33
C TYR A 224 3.34 6.94 4.83
N GLU A 225 3.06 6.98 6.12
CA GLU A 225 2.09 6.12 6.79
C GLU A 225 0.81 6.87 7.18
N TRP A 226 -0.28 6.11 7.24
CA TRP A 226 -1.56 6.52 7.82
C TRP A 226 -2.06 5.40 8.72
N LYS A 227 -2.39 5.71 9.97
CA LYS A 227 -2.93 4.75 10.92
C LYS A 227 -4.22 5.28 11.51
N CYS A 228 -5.23 4.42 11.62
CA CYS A 228 -6.49 4.80 12.27
C CYS A 228 -7.07 3.62 13.05
N ASP A 229 -8.03 3.91 13.93
CA ASP A 229 -8.88 2.87 14.51
C ASP A 229 -9.56 2.10 13.37
N ASP A 230 -9.54 0.77 13.43
CA ASP A 230 -10.13 -0.09 12.40
C ASP A 230 -11.64 0.15 12.22
N LEU A 231 -12.31 0.58 13.27
CA LEU A 231 -13.71 0.97 13.26
C LEU A 231 -13.97 2.36 12.65
N ASN A 232 -12.92 3.18 12.43
CA ASN A 232 -13.04 4.49 11.82
C ASN A 232 -13.20 4.40 10.29
N VAL A 233 -14.39 3.98 9.85
CA VAL A 233 -14.71 3.81 8.42
C VAL A 233 -14.45 5.09 7.60
N PRO A 234 -14.81 6.30 8.06
CA PRO A 234 -14.47 7.54 7.34
C PRO A 234 -12.97 7.71 7.10
N SER A 235 -12.13 7.44 8.10
CA SER A 235 -10.67 7.55 7.98
C SER A 235 -10.09 6.52 7.02
N ARG A 236 -10.54 5.26 7.08
CA ARG A 236 -10.14 4.19 6.15
C ARG A 236 -10.48 4.56 4.70
N LYS A 237 -11.69 5.08 4.46
CA LYS A 237 -12.12 5.57 3.13
C LYS A 237 -11.30 6.76 2.65
N ALA A 238 -10.92 7.67 3.56
CA ALA A 238 -10.08 8.80 3.24
C ALA A 238 -8.67 8.34 2.82
N ALA A 239 -8.04 7.44 3.57
CA ALA A 239 -6.73 6.87 3.23
C ALA A 239 -6.75 6.21 1.84
N ALA A 240 -7.72 5.33 1.57
CA ALA A 240 -7.86 4.67 0.27
C ALA A 240 -8.08 5.68 -0.88
N ARG A 241 -8.93 6.70 -0.67
CA ARG A 241 -9.16 7.76 -1.66
C ARG A 241 -7.87 8.53 -1.97
N LEU A 242 -7.07 8.86 -0.95
CA LEU A 242 -5.83 9.61 -1.07
C LEU A 242 -4.68 8.79 -1.68
N GLY A 243 -4.86 7.49 -1.85
CA GLY A 243 -3.87 6.65 -2.53
C GLY A 243 -3.08 5.71 -1.65
N PHE A 244 -3.33 5.73 -0.35
CA PHE A 244 -2.69 4.78 0.54
C PHE A 244 -3.17 3.36 0.28
N ARG A 245 -2.27 2.41 0.39
CA ARG A 245 -2.56 0.98 0.39
C ARG A 245 -2.76 0.47 1.80
N TYR A 246 -3.79 -0.35 2.01
CA TYR A 246 -4.02 -1.07 3.25
C TYR A 246 -3.01 -2.23 3.38
N GLU A 247 -2.37 -2.34 4.54
CA GLU A 247 -1.36 -3.37 4.81
C GLU A 247 -1.79 -4.39 5.86
N GLY A 248 -2.75 -4.04 6.71
CA GLY A 248 -3.27 -4.95 7.72
C GLY A 248 -3.84 -4.23 8.94
N THR A 249 -4.46 -5.00 9.84
CA THR A 249 -4.96 -4.51 11.12
C THR A 249 -4.19 -5.16 12.26
N PHE A 250 -3.57 -4.32 13.09
CA PHE A 250 -2.92 -4.75 14.32
C PHE A 250 -3.96 -4.81 15.43
N ARG A 251 -4.29 -6.03 15.87
CA ARG A 251 -5.29 -6.26 16.92
C ARG A 251 -4.75 -5.82 18.27
N GLN A 252 -5.59 -5.21 19.10
CA GLN A 252 -5.25 -4.74 20.46
C GLN A 252 -3.97 -3.87 20.48
N ALA A 253 -3.78 -3.05 19.44
CA ALA A 253 -2.55 -2.31 19.22
C ALA A 253 -2.30 -1.25 20.29
N ILE A 254 -3.37 -0.56 20.74
CA ILE A 254 -3.29 0.46 21.81
C ILE A 254 -4.58 0.50 22.63
N ILE A 255 -4.46 1.10 23.81
CA ILE A 255 -5.61 1.49 24.65
C ILE A 255 -5.67 3.01 24.64
N TYR A 256 -6.82 3.57 24.30
CA TYR A 256 -7.06 5.01 24.37
C TYR A 256 -8.45 5.32 24.92
N ARG A 257 -8.59 6.34 25.75
CA ARG A 257 -9.86 6.72 26.39
C ARG A 257 -10.58 5.54 27.05
N GLY A 258 -9.81 4.63 27.67
CA GLY A 258 -10.32 3.42 28.33
C GLY A 258 -10.84 2.32 27.38
N ARG A 259 -10.61 2.43 26.08
CA ARG A 259 -11.10 1.48 25.07
C ARG A 259 -9.95 0.81 24.32
N ASN A 260 -10.17 -0.44 23.89
CA ASN A 260 -9.30 -1.10 22.96
C ASN A 260 -9.35 -0.41 21.58
N ARG A 261 -8.21 -0.37 20.90
CA ARG A 261 -8.11 0.03 19.51
C ARG A 261 -7.34 -1.01 18.73
N ASP A 262 -8.00 -1.66 17.80
CA ASP A 262 -7.38 -2.33 16.69
C ASP A 262 -6.98 -1.27 15.66
N THR A 263 -5.75 -1.31 15.18
CA THR A 263 -5.22 -0.25 14.32
C THR A 263 -5.04 -0.73 12.90
N ALA A 264 -5.79 -0.14 11.98
CA ALA A 264 -5.61 -0.32 10.54
C ALA A 264 -4.39 0.50 10.06
N TRP A 265 -3.48 -0.16 9.34
CA TRP A 265 -2.26 0.41 8.78
C TRP A 265 -2.37 0.58 7.29
N PHE A 266 -1.94 1.74 6.81
CA PHE A 266 -1.89 2.10 5.41
C PHE A 266 -0.58 2.80 5.12
N SER A 267 -0.08 2.69 3.88
CA SER A 267 1.11 3.41 3.44
C SER A 267 1.06 3.83 1.98
N ILE A 268 1.92 4.78 1.64
CA ILE A 268 2.40 5.08 0.30
C ILE A 268 3.93 4.95 0.38
N ILE A 269 4.55 4.27 -0.59
CA ILE A 269 6.01 4.18 -0.68
C ILE A 269 6.54 5.07 -1.80
N ASP A 270 7.83 5.38 -1.76
CA ASP A 270 8.51 6.26 -2.74
C ASP A 270 8.30 5.80 -4.19
N GLY A 271 8.31 4.49 -4.44
CA GLY A 271 8.04 3.94 -5.76
C GLY A 271 6.61 4.16 -6.28
N GLU A 272 5.65 4.46 -5.40
CA GLU A 272 4.24 4.75 -5.74
C GLU A 272 3.98 6.26 -5.83
N TRP A 273 4.83 7.05 -5.18
CA TRP A 273 4.64 8.50 -5.05
C TRP A 273 4.50 9.24 -6.39
N PRO A 274 5.29 8.96 -7.45
CA PRO A 274 5.15 9.67 -8.72
C PRO A 274 3.73 9.59 -9.31
N ASP A 275 3.11 8.41 -9.24
CA ASP A 275 1.75 8.20 -9.74
C ASP A 275 0.70 8.88 -8.87
N VAL A 276 0.85 8.75 -7.55
CA VAL A 276 -0.02 9.41 -6.56
C VAL A 276 0.07 10.93 -6.72
N ARG A 277 1.27 11.48 -6.84
CA ARG A 277 1.52 12.90 -7.06
C ARG A 277 0.85 13.41 -8.32
N ALA A 278 1.07 12.73 -9.44
CA ALA A 278 0.46 13.13 -10.73
C ALA A 278 -1.07 13.14 -10.67
N ALA A 279 -1.68 12.23 -9.91
CA ALA A 279 -3.13 12.22 -9.72
C ALA A 279 -3.61 13.40 -8.87
N PHE A 280 -2.87 13.77 -7.82
CA PHE A 280 -3.18 14.96 -7.02
C PHE A 280 -3.02 16.25 -7.83
N ASP A 281 -1.92 16.39 -8.60
CA ASP A 281 -1.70 17.54 -9.46
C ASP A 281 -2.84 17.72 -10.46
N ALA A 282 -3.29 16.64 -11.11
CA ALA A 282 -4.43 16.66 -12.01
C ALA A 282 -5.76 16.95 -11.30
N TRP A 283 -5.96 16.40 -10.10
CA TRP A 283 -7.21 16.62 -9.36
C TRP A 283 -7.32 18.05 -8.83
N LEU A 284 -6.21 18.64 -8.34
CA LEU A 284 -6.16 20.01 -7.78
C LEU A 284 -6.10 21.08 -8.86
N ALA A 285 -5.98 20.71 -10.14
CA ALA A 285 -6.01 21.66 -11.24
C ALA A 285 -7.37 22.38 -11.29
N PRO A 286 -7.42 23.72 -11.53
CA PRO A 286 -8.66 24.48 -11.59
C PRO A 286 -9.66 23.91 -12.60
N GLU A 287 -9.16 23.36 -13.70
CA GLU A 287 -9.93 22.79 -14.80
C GLU A 287 -10.76 21.56 -14.35
N ASN A 288 -10.38 20.93 -13.24
CA ASN A 288 -11.12 19.82 -12.67
C ASN A 288 -12.35 20.27 -11.86
N PHE A 289 -12.55 21.58 -11.68
CA PHE A 289 -13.71 22.12 -10.97
C PHE A 289 -14.58 22.94 -11.89
N ASP A 290 -15.90 22.88 -11.71
CA ASP A 290 -16.85 23.74 -12.40
C ASP A 290 -16.98 25.10 -11.70
N ALA A 291 -17.81 25.99 -12.28
CA ALA A 291 -18.03 27.32 -11.73
C ALA A 291 -18.66 27.33 -10.32
N GLN A 292 -19.23 26.18 -9.88
CA GLN A 292 -19.79 25.98 -8.55
C GLN A 292 -18.79 25.31 -7.60
N GLY A 293 -17.54 25.07 -8.05
CA GLY A 293 -16.49 24.41 -7.26
C GLY A 293 -16.66 22.91 -7.13
N LYS A 294 -17.54 22.26 -7.93
CA LYS A 294 -17.72 20.82 -7.92
C LYS A 294 -16.70 20.15 -8.83
N GLN A 295 -16.03 19.10 -8.32
CA GLN A 295 -15.07 18.32 -9.10
C GLN A 295 -15.73 17.66 -10.33
N ARG A 296 -15.09 17.77 -11.50
CA ARG A 296 -15.48 17.07 -12.74
C ARG A 296 -15.10 15.59 -12.69
N GLN A 297 -13.92 15.29 -12.19
CA GLN A 297 -13.44 13.94 -11.96
C GLN A 297 -13.00 13.75 -10.52
N SER A 298 -13.31 12.59 -9.94
CA SER A 298 -12.82 12.26 -8.60
C SER A 298 -11.34 11.85 -8.65
N LEU A 299 -10.61 12.07 -7.54
CA LEU A 299 -9.21 11.65 -7.40
C LEU A 299 -9.04 10.15 -7.69
N THR A 300 -9.99 9.32 -7.22
CA THR A 300 -10.00 7.88 -7.50
C THR A 300 -10.16 7.58 -8.99
N ALA A 301 -11.07 8.30 -9.69
CA ALA A 301 -11.26 8.11 -11.14
C ALA A 301 -10.00 8.50 -11.93
N ILE A 302 -9.34 9.60 -11.58
CA ILE A 302 -8.08 10.04 -12.19
C ILE A 302 -6.99 8.96 -11.98
N ARG A 303 -6.81 8.48 -10.76
CA ARG A 303 -5.84 7.42 -10.45
C ARG A 303 -6.08 6.14 -11.26
N HIS A 304 -7.34 5.71 -11.37
CA HIS A 304 -7.69 4.54 -12.19
C HIS A 304 -7.44 4.78 -13.68
N ALA A 305 -7.72 5.99 -14.18
CA ALA A 305 -7.43 6.32 -15.58
C ALA A 305 -5.94 6.32 -15.88
N GLN A 306 -5.11 6.91 -14.99
CA GLN A 306 -3.66 6.90 -15.12
C GLN A 306 -3.07 5.48 -15.04
N ALA A 307 -3.56 4.65 -14.13
CA ALA A 307 -3.16 3.25 -14.04
C ALA A 307 -3.46 2.50 -15.35
N ARG A 308 -4.71 2.64 -15.88
CA ARG A 308 -5.09 2.03 -17.18
C ARG A 308 -4.23 2.53 -18.34
N ALA A 309 -3.93 3.84 -18.39
CA ALA A 309 -3.10 4.41 -19.45
C ALA A 309 -1.67 3.87 -19.41
N ARG A 310 -1.08 3.72 -18.21
CA ARG A 310 0.23 3.13 -18.01
C ARG A 310 0.26 1.66 -18.40
N ASP A 311 -0.76 0.91 -17.99
CA ASP A 311 -0.90 -0.51 -18.33
C ASP A 311 -1.10 -0.68 -19.86
N ALA A 312 -1.83 0.23 -20.52
CA ALA A 312 -1.96 0.24 -21.97
C ALA A 312 -0.62 0.56 -22.67
N ALA A 313 0.16 1.51 -22.14
CA ALA A 313 1.50 1.83 -22.65
C ALA A 313 2.48 0.66 -22.43
N GLY A 314 2.42 0.00 -21.29
CA GLY A 314 3.16 -1.23 -20.99
C GLY A 314 2.79 -2.36 -21.95
N ARG A 315 1.50 -2.54 -22.22
CA ARG A 315 0.99 -3.54 -23.19
C ARG A 315 1.45 -3.26 -24.61
N ALA A 316 1.45 -2.01 -25.06
CA ALA A 316 1.96 -1.65 -26.38
C ALA A 316 3.45 -1.97 -26.52
N HIS A 317 4.21 -1.89 -25.43
CA HIS A 317 5.62 -2.29 -25.39
C HIS A 317 5.80 -3.83 -25.38
N ASP A 318 4.96 -4.56 -24.64
CA ASP A 318 4.99 -6.03 -24.55
C ASP A 318 4.37 -6.70 -25.78
N ALA A 319 3.39 -6.08 -26.46
CA ALA A 319 2.79 -6.59 -27.70
C ALA A 319 3.79 -6.77 -28.84
N THR A 320 4.95 -6.14 -28.77
CA THR A 320 6.07 -6.39 -29.71
C THR A 320 6.82 -7.69 -29.42
N ARG A 321 6.56 -8.35 -28.28
CA ARG A 321 7.32 -9.54 -27.84
C ARG A 321 6.48 -10.82 -27.76
N VAL A 322 5.17 -10.71 -27.52
CA VAL A 322 4.29 -11.86 -27.31
C VAL A 322 2.97 -11.68 -28.06
N THR A 323 2.58 -12.70 -28.84
CA THR A 323 1.26 -12.78 -29.51
C THR A 323 0.39 -13.80 -28.81
N VAL A 324 -0.89 -13.45 -28.51
CA VAL A 324 -1.84 -14.39 -27.90
C VAL A 324 -2.92 -14.76 -28.91
N ARG A 325 -3.23 -16.07 -29.01
CA ARG A 325 -4.33 -16.59 -29.83
C ARG A 325 -4.94 -17.85 -29.21
N PRO A 326 -6.15 -18.23 -29.59
CA PRO A 326 -6.68 -19.56 -29.31
C PRO A 326 -5.75 -20.65 -29.86
N LEU A 327 -5.58 -21.73 -29.09
CA LEU A 327 -4.88 -22.91 -29.59
C LEU A 327 -5.77 -23.69 -30.57
N VAL A 328 -5.14 -24.34 -31.52
CA VAL A 328 -5.77 -25.22 -32.49
C VAL A 328 -5.24 -26.65 -32.35
N ALA A 329 -5.86 -27.63 -32.97
CA ALA A 329 -5.50 -29.03 -32.82
C ALA A 329 -4.00 -29.33 -33.09
N ALA A 330 -3.37 -28.57 -33.98
CA ALA A 330 -1.96 -28.70 -34.29
C ALA A 330 -1.01 -28.25 -33.15
N ASP A 331 -1.52 -27.51 -32.18
CA ASP A 331 -0.71 -26.97 -31.06
C ASP A 331 -0.57 -27.98 -29.90
N GLU A 332 -1.23 -29.16 -29.95
CA GLU A 332 -1.23 -30.13 -28.84
C GLU A 332 0.16 -30.51 -28.37
N ALA A 333 1.07 -30.77 -29.31
CA ALA A 333 2.43 -31.17 -29.00
C ALA A 333 3.20 -30.08 -28.25
N ALA A 334 2.91 -28.80 -28.51
CA ALA A 334 3.53 -27.66 -27.81
C ALA A 334 2.81 -27.32 -26.48
N TRP A 335 1.50 -27.56 -26.41
CA TRP A 335 0.70 -27.35 -25.20
C TRP A 335 1.03 -28.34 -24.08
N ARG A 336 1.20 -29.61 -24.39
CA ARG A 336 1.39 -30.69 -23.44
C ARG A 336 2.54 -30.44 -22.45
N PRO A 337 3.76 -30.06 -22.90
CA PRO A 337 4.87 -29.76 -21.97
C PRO A 337 4.58 -28.59 -21.02
N LEU A 338 3.86 -27.56 -21.49
CA LEU A 338 3.51 -26.42 -20.64
C LEU A 338 2.51 -26.81 -19.57
N TRP A 339 1.50 -27.64 -19.90
CA TRP A 339 0.54 -28.12 -18.90
C TRP A 339 1.17 -29.11 -17.93
N GLN A 340 2.13 -29.91 -18.34
CA GLN A 340 2.97 -30.71 -17.45
C GLN A 340 3.81 -29.84 -16.51
N GLY A 341 4.37 -28.75 -17.01
CA GLY A 341 5.10 -27.76 -16.22
C GLY A 341 4.23 -27.10 -15.13
N TYR A 342 2.97 -26.80 -15.43
CA TYR A 342 2.01 -26.30 -14.45
C TYR A 342 1.73 -27.32 -13.34
N GLN A 343 1.50 -28.61 -13.72
CA GLN A 343 1.27 -29.67 -12.73
C GLN A 343 2.47 -29.89 -11.82
N LYS A 344 3.68 -29.87 -12.39
CA LYS A 344 4.92 -29.97 -11.62
C LYS A 344 5.06 -28.81 -10.62
N PHE A 345 4.60 -27.62 -10.98
CA PHE A 345 4.61 -26.48 -10.05
C PHE A 345 3.72 -26.71 -8.82
N TYR A 346 2.65 -27.48 -8.96
CA TYR A 346 1.74 -27.86 -7.87
C TYR A 346 2.05 -29.27 -7.30
N ASP A 347 3.22 -29.82 -7.57
CA ASP A 347 3.66 -31.14 -7.10
C ASP A 347 2.64 -32.25 -7.41
N THR A 348 2.10 -32.23 -8.61
CA THR A 348 1.07 -33.18 -9.08
C THR A 348 1.42 -33.71 -10.46
N ALA A 349 0.82 -34.87 -10.81
CA ALA A 349 0.93 -35.47 -12.13
C ALA A 349 -0.42 -36.09 -12.50
N LEU A 350 -0.88 -35.80 -13.71
CA LEU A 350 -2.11 -36.35 -14.26
C LEU A 350 -1.82 -37.47 -15.25
N SER A 351 -2.76 -38.41 -15.40
CA SER A 351 -2.63 -39.50 -16.37
C SER A 351 -2.79 -39.01 -17.82
N ASP A 352 -2.22 -39.76 -18.78
CA ASP A 352 -2.40 -39.47 -20.21
C ASP A 352 -3.88 -39.45 -20.65
N ALA A 353 -4.74 -40.23 -19.99
CA ALA A 353 -6.16 -40.19 -20.23
C ALA A 353 -6.79 -38.83 -19.88
N VAL A 354 -6.34 -38.22 -18.77
CA VAL A 354 -6.79 -36.87 -18.39
C VAL A 354 -6.28 -35.84 -19.39
N PHE A 355 -5.03 -35.96 -19.86
CA PHE A 355 -4.49 -35.09 -20.90
C PHE A 355 -5.32 -35.16 -22.18
N ALA A 356 -5.58 -36.36 -22.68
CA ALA A 356 -6.37 -36.55 -23.91
C ALA A 356 -7.81 -36.01 -23.76
N THR A 357 -8.45 -36.27 -22.60
CA THR A 357 -9.81 -35.77 -22.33
C THR A 357 -9.83 -34.25 -22.24
N THR A 358 -8.88 -33.65 -21.55
CA THR A 358 -8.78 -32.18 -21.41
C THR A 358 -8.58 -31.53 -22.78
N TRP A 359 -7.64 -32.05 -23.58
CA TRP A 359 -7.39 -31.52 -24.92
C TRP A 359 -8.63 -31.63 -25.81
N ALA A 360 -9.31 -32.79 -25.81
CA ALA A 360 -10.53 -32.97 -26.59
C ALA A 360 -11.62 -31.94 -26.22
N ARG A 361 -11.83 -31.69 -24.91
CA ARG A 361 -12.77 -30.67 -24.43
C ARG A 361 -12.39 -29.28 -24.82
N LEU A 362 -11.11 -28.92 -24.73
CA LEU A 362 -10.60 -27.58 -25.11
C LEU A 362 -10.76 -27.31 -26.62
N MET A 363 -10.82 -28.37 -27.44
CA MET A 363 -11.00 -28.26 -28.89
C MET A 363 -12.48 -28.43 -29.34
N ASP A 364 -13.38 -28.78 -28.42
CA ASP A 364 -14.81 -28.91 -28.71
C ASP A 364 -15.53 -27.58 -28.45
N PRO A 365 -16.07 -26.91 -29.48
CA PRO A 365 -16.78 -25.63 -29.31
C PRO A 365 -18.11 -25.79 -28.54
N ALA A 366 -18.61 -27.01 -28.30
CA ALA A 366 -19.79 -27.25 -27.47
C ALA A 366 -19.47 -27.25 -25.95
N GLU A 367 -18.23 -27.47 -25.60
CA GLU A 367 -17.79 -27.38 -24.19
C GLU A 367 -17.67 -25.93 -23.75
N PRO A 368 -18.05 -25.61 -22.50
CA PRO A 368 -17.91 -24.24 -21.96
C PRO A 368 -16.47 -23.93 -21.54
N MET A 369 -15.49 -24.39 -22.31
CA MET A 369 -14.07 -24.29 -22.01
C MET A 369 -13.32 -23.74 -23.22
N PHE A 370 -12.20 -23.03 -22.96
CA PHE A 370 -11.29 -22.60 -24.01
C PHE A 370 -9.86 -22.50 -23.50
N VAL A 371 -8.92 -22.52 -24.44
CA VAL A 371 -7.48 -22.34 -24.17
C VAL A 371 -6.90 -21.28 -25.09
N LEU A 372 -6.13 -20.36 -24.48
CA LEU A 372 -5.32 -19.41 -25.24
C LEU A 372 -3.84 -19.72 -25.02
N GLY A 373 -3.05 -19.52 -26.06
CA GLY A 373 -1.60 -19.67 -26.05
C GLY A 373 -0.89 -18.34 -26.28
N ALA A 374 0.19 -18.10 -25.54
CA ALA A 374 1.11 -16.99 -25.75
C ALA A 374 2.31 -17.49 -26.56
N PHE A 375 2.60 -16.83 -27.68
CA PHE A 375 3.68 -17.13 -28.61
C PHE A 375 4.71 -16.02 -28.57
N ASP A 376 5.99 -16.38 -28.50
CA ASP A 376 7.08 -15.41 -28.57
C ASP A 376 7.34 -14.93 -30.01
N ALA A 377 8.33 -14.05 -30.17
CA ALA A 377 8.71 -13.50 -31.48
C ALA A 377 9.22 -14.57 -32.50
N SER A 378 9.62 -15.75 -32.03
CA SER A 378 10.00 -16.88 -32.85
C SER A 378 8.82 -17.74 -33.30
N GLY A 379 7.63 -17.48 -32.72
CA GLY A 379 6.43 -18.30 -32.91
C GLY A 379 6.37 -19.54 -32.00
N ALA A 380 7.25 -19.63 -30.99
CA ALA A 380 7.19 -20.71 -30.02
C ALA A 380 6.10 -20.44 -28.97
N LEU A 381 5.34 -21.48 -28.61
CA LEU A 381 4.34 -21.42 -27.54
C LEU A 381 5.05 -21.40 -26.19
N VAL A 382 4.96 -20.26 -25.47
CA VAL A 382 5.68 -20.00 -24.22
C VAL A 382 4.77 -19.87 -23.00
N GLY A 383 3.47 -19.87 -23.18
CA GLY A 383 2.51 -19.82 -22.08
C GLY A 383 1.10 -20.25 -22.50
N ILE A 384 0.34 -20.71 -21.53
CA ILE A 384 -1.05 -21.17 -21.75
C ILE A 384 -1.97 -20.68 -20.65
N VAL A 385 -3.25 -20.51 -20.97
CA VAL A 385 -4.33 -20.28 -20.01
C VAL A 385 -5.54 -21.11 -20.36
N HIS A 386 -6.05 -21.88 -19.39
CA HIS A 386 -7.33 -22.59 -19.49
C HIS A 386 -8.41 -21.79 -18.79
N SER A 387 -9.58 -21.67 -19.40
CA SER A 387 -10.71 -20.97 -18.82
C SER A 387 -12.00 -21.73 -19.03
N ILE A 388 -12.91 -21.59 -18.08
CA ILE A 388 -14.21 -22.29 -18.06
C ILE A 388 -15.32 -21.27 -17.84
N TYR A 389 -16.36 -21.32 -18.68
CA TYR A 389 -17.59 -20.58 -18.43
C TYR A 389 -18.53 -21.41 -17.57
N HIS A 390 -19.16 -20.77 -16.60
CA HIS A 390 -20.22 -21.39 -15.83
C HIS A 390 -21.35 -20.40 -15.51
N ARG A 391 -22.53 -20.93 -15.26
CA ARG A 391 -23.69 -20.11 -14.88
C ARG A 391 -23.50 -19.55 -13.46
N SER A 392 -24.17 -18.44 -13.21
CA SER A 392 -24.24 -17.80 -11.91
C SER A 392 -25.70 -17.54 -11.52
N CYS A 393 -26.02 -17.65 -10.23
CA CYS A 393 -27.33 -17.25 -9.71
C CYS A 393 -27.43 -15.72 -9.50
N TRP A 394 -26.36 -14.97 -9.75
CA TRP A 394 -26.29 -13.53 -9.48
C TRP A 394 -26.41 -12.68 -10.74
N THR A 395 -26.26 -13.28 -11.92
CA THR A 395 -26.23 -12.56 -13.20
C THR A 395 -26.90 -13.38 -14.30
N GLU A 396 -27.43 -12.72 -15.32
CA GLU A 396 -27.99 -13.37 -16.51
C GLU A 396 -26.88 -14.02 -17.37
N GLY A 397 -25.75 -13.32 -17.53
CA GLY A 397 -24.58 -13.83 -18.24
C GLY A 397 -23.73 -14.80 -17.41
N PRO A 398 -22.85 -15.57 -18.06
CA PRO A 398 -21.95 -16.49 -17.38
C PRO A 398 -20.87 -15.75 -16.57
N TYR A 399 -20.19 -16.49 -15.69
CA TYR A 399 -18.88 -16.14 -15.16
C TYR A 399 -17.82 -16.91 -15.94
N CYS A 400 -16.64 -16.31 -16.09
CA CYS A 400 -15.45 -16.95 -16.63
C CYS A 400 -14.50 -17.28 -15.48
N TYR A 401 -14.24 -18.54 -15.24
CA TYR A 401 -13.23 -19.02 -14.30
C TYR A 401 -11.93 -19.26 -15.08
N LEU A 402 -10.92 -18.43 -14.84
CA LEU A 402 -9.56 -18.65 -15.30
C LEU A 402 -8.94 -19.71 -14.39
N GLN A 403 -8.89 -20.96 -14.87
CA GLN A 403 -8.53 -22.10 -14.03
C GLN A 403 -7.04 -22.30 -13.91
N ASP A 404 -6.32 -22.35 -15.02
CA ASP A 404 -4.89 -22.62 -15.06
C ASP A 404 -4.19 -21.54 -15.86
N LEU A 405 -3.11 -20.98 -15.33
CA LEU A 405 -2.24 -20.03 -16.02
C LEU A 405 -0.79 -20.44 -15.82
N TYR A 406 -0.08 -20.70 -16.90
CA TYR A 406 1.32 -21.08 -16.87
C TYR A 406 2.15 -20.39 -17.92
N THR A 407 3.35 -19.96 -17.56
CA THR A 407 4.37 -19.43 -18.46
C THR A 407 5.66 -20.22 -18.24
N ALA A 408 6.27 -20.67 -19.33
CA ALA A 408 7.55 -21.37 -19.31
C ALA A 408 8.58 -20.57 -18.50
N PRO A 409 9.43 -21.21 -17.69
CA PRO A 409 10.40 -20.52 -16.84
C PRO A 409 11.25 -19.50 -17.61
N ASP A 410 11.72 -19.85 -18.79
CA ASP A 410 12.61 -19.02 -19.62
C ASP A 410 11.90 -17.81 -20.25
N ALA A 411 10.56 -17.85 -20.33
CA ALA A 411 9.72 -16.77 -20.86
C ALA A 411 9.07 -15.90 -19.78
N ARG A 412 9.36 -16.19 -18.51
CA ARG A 412 8.85 -15.37 -17.40
C ARG A 412 9.46 -13.95 -17.43
N GLY A 413 8.69 -12.98 -16.96
CA GLY A 413 9.12 -11.58 -16.97
C GLY A 413 9.05 -10.90 -18.33
N GLN A 414 8.62 -11.59 -19.39
CA GLN A 414 8.48 -11.06 -20.76
C GLN A 414 7.04 -10.67 -21.12
N GLY A 415 6.13 -10.58 -20.13
CA GLY A 415 4.75 -10.12 -20.33
C GLY A 415 3.73 -11.20 -20.68
N ALA A 416 4.13 -12.45 -21.00
CA ALA A 416 3.23 -13.52 -21.47
C ALA A 416 2.04 -13.80 -20.53
N GLY A 417 2.27 -13.85 -19.21
CA GLY A 417 1.18 -14.08 -18.24
C GLY A 417 0.16 -12.95 -18.20
N GLY A 418 0.60 -11.70 -18.28
CA GLY A 418 -0.27 -10.54 -18.38
C GLY A 418 -1.09 -10.53 -19.66
N ALA A 419 -0.44 -10.78 -20.80
CA ALA A 419 -1.10 -10.84 -22.10
C ALA A 419 -2.17 -11.94 -22.17
N LEU A 420 -1.92 -13.10 -21.54
CA LEU A 420 -2.90 -14.19 -21.45
C LEU A 420 -4.13 -13.79 -20.61
N ILE A 421 -3.94 -13.15 -19.45
CA ILE A 421 -5.07 -12.70 -18.61
C ILE A 421 -5.91 -11.66 -19.35
N GLU A 422 -5.29 -10.70 -20.01
CA GLU A 422 -6.00 -9.67 -20.79
C GLU A 422 -6.77 -10.27 -21.96
N ALA A 423 -6.19 -11.23 -22.66
CA ALA A 423 -6.88 -11.94 -23.73
C ALA A 423 -8.08 -12.75 -23.21
N VAL A 424 -8.01 -13.29 -21.99
CA VAL A 424 -9.16 -13.90 -21.32
C VAL A 424 -10.23 -12.86 -21.03
N TYR A 425 -9.88 -11.63 -20.64
CA TYR A 425 -10.85 -10.55 -20.42
C TYR A 425 -11.58 -10.18 -21.71
N ASP A 426 -10.86 -10.11 -22.83
CA ASP A 426 -11.44 -9.79 -24.12
C ASP A 426 -12.39 -10.91 -24.58
N HIS A 427 -11.94 -12.16 -24.50
CA HIS A 427 -12.76 -13.33 -24.85
C HIS A 427 -14.00 -13.45 -23.95
N ALA A 428 -13.85 -13.18 -22.65
CA ALA A 428 -14.98 -13.21 -21.71
C ALA A 428 -15.99 -12.09 -21.98
N ARG A 429 -15.53 -10.93 -22.40
CA ARG A 429 -16.38 -9.78 -22.78
C ARG A 429 -17.18 -10.09 -24.02
N GLU A 430 -16.57 -10.68 -25.04
CA GLU A 430 -17.24 -11.14 -26.27
C GLU A 430 -18.30 -12.21 -25.98
N ALA A 431 -18.04 -13.11 -25.03
CA ALA A 431 -18.99 -14.12 -24.58
C ALA A 431 -20.10 -13.58 -23.64
N GLY A 432 -20.12 -12.28 -23.34
CA GLY A 432 -21.10 -11.67 -22.43
C GLY A 432 -20.93 -12.06 -20.96
N ALA A 433 -19.74 -12.51 -20.58
CA ALA A 433 -19.47 -12.85 -19.19
C ALA A 433 -19.43 -11.58 -18.32
N SER A 434 -20.10 -11.65 -17.17
CA SER A 434 -20.20 -10.54 -16.22
C SER A 434 -19.00 -10.44 -15.28
N ARG A 435 -18.13 -11.47 -15.22
CA ARG A 435 -16.97 -11.55 -14.35
C ARG A 435 -15.96 -12.56 -14.88
N VAL A 436 -14.66 -12.19 -14.76
CA VAL A 436 -13.54 -13.14 -14.78
C VAL A 436 -12.98 -13.22 -13.37
N TYR A 437 -12.65 -14.42 -12.90
CA TYR A 437 -12.05 -14.62 -11.59
C TYR A 437 -11.16 -15.87 -11.60
N TRP A 438 -10.22 -15.93 -10.64
CA TRP A 438 -9.32 -17.08 -10.45
C TRP A 438 -8.96 -17.24 -8.99
N LEU A 439 -8.33 -18.37 -8.69
CA LEU A 439 -7.80 -18.71 -7.38
C LEU A 439 -6.27 -18.85 -7.48
N THR A 440 -5.58 -18.48 -6.43
CA THR A 440 -4.14 -18.69 -6.31
C THR A 440 -3.79 -18.97 -4.86
N HIS A 441 -2.72 -19.71 -4.64
CA HIS A 441 -2.23 -19.94 -3.28
C HIS A 441 -1.69 -18.63 -2.69
N GLU A 442 -1.95 -18.38 -1.40
CA GLU A 442 -1.52 -17.14 -0.73
C GLU A 442 0.00 -16.95 -0.73
N THR A 443 0.77 -18.03 -0.76
CA THR A 443 2.24 -18.02 -0.83
C THR A 443 2.78 -17.76 -2.25
N ASN A 444 1.93 -17.77 -3.29
CA ASN A 444 2.37 -17.49 -4.66
C ASN A 444 2.57 -15.99 -4.89
N THR A 445 3.55 -15.43 -4.19
CA THR A 445 3.81 -13.97 -4.18
C THR A 445 4.17 -13.43 -5.57
N THR A 446 4.87 -14.21 -6.38
CA THR A 446 5.25 -13.83 -7.75
C THR A 446 4.03 -13.63 -8.65
N ALA A 447 3.09 -14.57 -8.65
CA ALA A 447 1.88 -14.43 -9.45
C ALA A 447 0.96 -13.36 -8.87
N ARG A 448 0.84 -13.25 -7.55
CA ARG A 448 0.06 -12.21 -6.89
C ARG A 448 0.54 -10.80 -7.23
N ALA A 449 1.84 -10.59 -7.37
CA ALA A 449 2.39 -9.30 -7.82
C ALA A 449 1.92 -8.90 -9.24
N LEU A 450 1.61 -9.87 -10.11
CA LEU A 450 0.95 -9.63 -11.40
C LEU A 450 -0.56 -9.42 -11.21
N TYR A 451 -1.22 -10.28 -10.44
CA TYR A 451 -2.68 -10.25 -10.25
C TYR A 451 -3.17 -8.96 -9.60
N ASP A 452 -2.44 -8.43 -8.61
CA ASP A 452 -2.75 -7.17 -7.94
C ASP A 452 -2.70 -5.94 -8.88
N LYS A 453 -2.05 -6.08 -10.06
CA LYS A 453 -2.04 -5.05 -11.11
C LYS A 453 -3.24 -5.17 -12.04
N LEU A 454 -3.76 -6.37 -12.24
CA LEU A 454 -4.76 -6.69 -13.26
C LEU A 454 -6.17 -6.86 -12.68
N ALA A 455 -6.29 -7.21 -11.39
CA ALA A 455 -7.57 -7.45 -10.73
C ALA A 455 -7.55 -7.02 -9.26
N ASN A 456 -8.72 -7.08 -8.63
CA ASN A 456 -8.88 -6.80 -7.20
C ASN A 456 -8.95 -8.12 -6.42
N ASN A 457 -8.18 -8.23 -5.35
CA ASN A 457 -8.39 -9.29 -4.37
C ASN A 457 -9.76 -9.07 -3.68
N ALA A 458 -10.69 -9.99 -3.93
CA ALA A 458 -12.07 -9.90 -3.44
C ALA A 458 -12.23 -10.37 -1.98
N GLY A 459 -11.15 -10.85 -1.33
CA GLY A 459 -11.17 -11.27 0.07
C GLY A 459 -11.83 -12.62 0.34
N PHE A 460 -12.22 -13.37 -0.68
CA PHE A 460 -12.79 -14.72 -0.50
C PHE A 460 -11.69 -15.73 -0.20
N ILE A 461 -12.00 -16.69 0.69
CA ILE A 461 -11.19 -17.87 0.97
C ILE A 461 -11.87 -19.10 0.40
N GLN A 462 -11.10 -20.09 -0.04
CA GLN A 462 -11.61 -21.34 -0.59
C GLN A 462 -11.76 -22.38 0.52
N TYR A 463 -12.94 -23.04 0.57
CA TYR A 463 -13.15 -24.28 1.30
C TYR A 463 -13.27 -25.41 0.29
N ARG A 464 -12.55 -26.51 0.52
CA ARG A 464 -12.54 -27.67 -0.38
C ARG A 464 -12.82 -28.95 0.42
N HIS A 465 -13.66 -29.80 -0.16
CA HIS A 465 -13.89 -31.16 0.31
C HIS A 465 -13.83 -32.10 -0.91
N ASP A 466 -12.91 -33.04 -0.88
CA ASP A 466 -12.75 -34.01 -1.95
C ASP A 466 -13.79 -35.13 -1.77
N VAL A 467 -14.63 -35.38 -2.80
CA VAL A 467 -15.73 -36.35 -2.78
C VAL A 467 -15.36 -37.70 -3.44
N THR A 468 -14.21 -37.72 -4.11
CA THR A 468 -13.62 -38.96 -4.66
C THR A 468 -12.29 -39.23 -3.97
N LYS A 469 -12.09 -40.47 -3.55
CA LYS A 469 -10.79 -40.91 -3.00
C LYS A 469 -9.90 -41.42 -4.12
#